data_65444a9aed89a5ef847870261ccb6341
#
_entry.id   65444a9aed89a5ef847870261ccb6341
#
_cell.length_a   1.000
_cell.length_b   1.000
_cell.length_c   1.000
_cell.angle_alpha   90.00
_cell.angle_beta   90.00
_cell.angle_gamma   90.00
#
_symmetry.space_group_name_H-M   'P 1'
#
loop_
_entity.id
_entity.type
_entity.pdbx_description
1 polymer ?
#
loop_
_entity_poly.entity_id
_entity_poly.type
_entity_poly.pdbx_seq_one_letter_code
_entity_poly.pdbx_strand_id
1 'polypeptide(L)'
;MDSLRERHDFISLRDKGVKQVTRYFILQARNTTHDAPPQYGLTASKKIGNAVVRNRARRRLRALVRLHLTEKARVGWHYGLIARYPLPEAPFQELETAFCKAISLIHDTKPSTPYKPLKKNGKKGR
;
A
#
# COMPACT_ATOMS: atom_id res chain seq x y z
N MET A 1 -4.23 -9.93 6.26
CA MET A 1 -3.45 -8.76 6.70
C MET A 1 -4.37 -7.79 7.41
N ASP A 2 -3.96 -7.30 8.54
CA ASP A 2 -4.82 -6.46 9.36
C ASP A 2 -4.82 -5.01 8.91
N SER A 3 -5.94 -4.33 9.18
CA SER A 3 -6.06 -2.91 8.87
C SER A 3 -5.56 -2.06 10.02
N LEU A 4 -5.05 -0.88 9.68
CA LEU A 4 -4.72 0.12 10.67
C LEU A 4 -5.99 0.68 11.27
N ARG A 5 -5.99 0.90 12.58
CA ARG A 5 -7.17 1.41 13.28
C ARG A 5 -6.88 2.71 14.01
N GLU A 6 -5.63 2.93 14.39
CA GLU A 6 -5.29 4.08 15.21
C GLU A 6 -5.02 5.28 14.32
N ARG A 7 -5.60 6.41 14.71
CA ARG A 7 -5.40 7.64 13.96
C ARG A 7 -3.92 8.04 13.90
N HIS A 8 -3.22 7.85 15.01
CA HIS A 8 -1.81 8.24 15.03
C HIS A 8 -0.96 7.40 14.10
N ASP A 9 -1.38 6.19 13.78
CA ASP A 9 -0.65 5.36 12.82
C ASP A 9 -0.76 5.93 11.41
N PHE A 10 -1.96 6.45 11.06
CA PHE A 10 -2.13 7.12 9.77
C PHE A 10 -1.31 8.39 9.68
N ILE A 11 -1.28 9.16 10.77
CA ILE A 11 -0.51 10.40 10.81
C ILE A 11 0.97 10.10 10.69
N SER A 12 1.46 9.11 11.42
CA SER A 12 2.86 8.71 11.36
C SER A 12 3.24 8.21 9.97
N LEU A 13 2.34 7.47 9.35
CA LEU A 13 2.57 6.99 7.99
C LEU A 13 2.75 8.14 7.02
N ARG A 14 1.90 9.17 7.15
CA ARG A 14 1.99 10.35 6.29
C ARG A 14 3.27 11.14 6.57
N ASP A 15 3.61 11.33 7.83
CA ASP A 15 4.70 12.23 8.22
C ASP A 15 6.07 11.58 8.18
N LYS A 16 6.17 10.29 8.47
CA LYS A 16 7.44 9.60 8.60
C LYS A 16 7.69 8.54 7.55
N GLY A 17 6.68 8.22 6.78
CA GLY A 17 6.81 7.19 5.76
C GLY A 17 7.41 7.70 4.48
N VAL A 18 7.71 6.78 3.59
CA VAL A 18 8.07 7.10 2.21
C VAL A 18 6.83 6.93 1.37
N LYS A 19 6.82 7.53 0.19
CA LYS A 19 5.66 7.40 -0.66
C LYS A 19 6.03 7.31 -2.11
N GLN A 20 5.16 6.65 -2.87
CA GLN A 20 5.24 6.58 -4.31
C GLN A 20 3.92 7.10 -4.85
N VAL A 21 3.98 8.13 -5.67
CA VAL A 21 2.80 8.73 -6.27
C VAL A 21 2.60 8.11 -7.65
N THR A 22 1.43 7.52 -7.86
CA THR A 22 1.07 7.02 -9.19
C THR A 22 -0.11 7.81 -9.70
N ARG A 23 -0.48 7.55 -10.94
CA ARG A 23 -1.64 8.21 -11.52
C ARG A 23 -2.92 7.89 -10.76
N TYR A 24 -3.03 6.69 -10.20
CA TYR A 24 -4.27 6.18 -9.64
C TYR A 24 -4.34 6.22 -8.13
N PHE A 25 -3.21 6.25 -7.48
CA PHE A 25 -3.17 6.24 -6.01
C PHE A 25 -1.79 6.68 -5.52
N ILE A 26 -1.74 6.98 -4.24
CA ILE A 26 -0.47 7.24 -3.58
C ILE A 26 -0.26 6.09 -2.61
N LEU A 27 0.88 5.41 -2.74
CA LEU A 27 1.25 4.34 -1.82
C LEU A 27 2.23 4.89 -0.80
N GLN A 28 1.89 4.77 0.46
CA GLN A 28 2.74 5.18 1.57
C GLN A 28 3.21 3.94 2.32
N ALA A 29 4.40 4.00 2.87
CA ALA A 29 4.91 2.88 3.65
C ALA A 29 5.86 3.39 4.72
N ARG A 30 5.82 2.75 5.88
CA ARG A 30 6.66 3.13 7.00
C ARG A 30 7.14 1.89 7.72
N ASN A 31 8.44 1.83 7.98
CA ASN A 31 9.02 0.77 8.79
C ASN A 31 8.90 1.19 10.25
N THR A 32 8.05 0.52 11.02
CA THR A 32 7.86 0.87 12.41
C THR A 32 8.96 0.32 13.32
N THR A 33 9.77 -0.56 12.78
CA THR A 33 10.81 -1.28 13.53
C THR A 33 10.27 -2.22 14.59
N HIS A 34 8.96 -2.42 14.61
CA HIS A 34 8.35 -3.39 15.51
C HIS A 34 8.33 -4.78 14.89
N ASP A 35 8.38 -5.78 15.71
CA ASP A 35 8.30 -7.16 15.24
C ASP A 35 6.83 -7.59 15.27
N ALA A 36 6.08 -7.08 14.33
CA ALA A 36 4.64 -7.30 14.26
C ALA A 36 4.21 -7.50 12.82
N PRO A 37 3.10 -8.18 12.59
CA PRO A 37 2.62 -8.36 11.21
C PRO A 37 2.35 -7.01 10.56
N PRO A 38 2.51 -6.94 9.24
CA PRO A 38 2.23 -5.68 8.55
C PRO A 38 0.75 -5.32 8.61
N GLN A 39 0.49 -4.03 8.56
CA GLN A 39 -0.88 -3.51 8.57
C GLN A 39 -1.04 -2.49 7.46
N TYR A 40 -2.27 -2.27 7.03
CA TYR A 40 -2.54 -1.34 5.95
C TYR A 40 -3.76 -0.48 6.23
N GLY A 41 -3.82 0.69 5.58
CA GLY A 41 -4.97 1.56 5.64
C GLY A 41 -5.34 2.03 4.25
N LEU A 42 -6.62 2.29 4.04
CA LEU A 42 -7.14 2.75 2.76
C LEU A 42 -7.85 4.08 2.97
N THR A 43 -7.66 4.99 2.03
CA THR A 43 -8.30 6.30 2.07
C THR A 43 -8.92 6.61 0.72
N ALA A 44 -10.19 6.99 0.73
CA ALA A 44 -10.88 7.49 -0.45
C ALA A 44 -11.69 8.69 0.00
N SER A 45 -11.16 9.88 -0.28
CA SER A 45 -11.78 11.12 0.19
C SER A 45 -12.96 11.53 -0.68
N LYS A 46 -13.65 12.57 -0.23
CA LYS A 46 -14.77 13.10 -0.99
C LYS A 46 -14.38 13.62 -2.35
N LYS A 47 -13.12 13.93 -2.56
CA LYS A 47 -12.63 14.39 -3.86
C LYS A 47 -12.76 13.31 -4.93
N ILE A 48 -12.83 12.05 -4.53
CA ILE A 48 -12.95 10.94 -5.47
C ILE A 48 -14.36 10.90 -6.07
N GLY A 49 -15.37 11.27 -5.28
CA GLY A 49 -16.74 11.25 -5.72
C GLY A 49 -17.68 10.99 -4.57
N ASN A 50 -18.89 10.58 -4.90
CA ASN A 50 -19.89 10.29 -3.88
C ASN A 50 -19.60 8.96 -3.19
N ALA A 51 -20.48 8.58 -2.26
CA ALA A 51 -20.25 7.39 -1.44
C ALA A 51 -20.14 6.12 -2.27
N VAL A 52 -20.92 6.00 -3.34
CA VAL A 52 -20.87 4.82 -4.20
C VAL A 52 -19.50 4.72 -4.88
N VAL A 53 -19.02 5.83 -5.41
CA VAL A 53 -17.74 5.88 -6.09
C VAL A 53 -16.60 5.61 -5.11
N ARG A 54 -16.68 6.20 -3.91
CA ARG A 54 -15.65 5.96 -2.90
C ARG A 54 -15.61 4.51 -2.45
N ASN A 55 -16.78 3.88 -2.33
CA ASN A 55 -16.82 2.47 -1.98
C ASN A 55 -16.21 1.60 -3.06
N ARG A 56 -16.45 1.95 -4.32
CA ARG A 56 -15.81 1.25 -5.44
C ARG A 56 -14.30 1.39 -5.35
N ALA A 57 -13.82 2.59 -5.07
CA ALA A 57 -12.39 2.83 -4.94
C ALA A 57 -11.80 1.97 -3.82
N ARG A 58 -12.45 1.93 -2.67
CA ARG A 58 -11.96 1.13 -1.55
C ARG A 58 -11.91 -0.35 -1.88
N ARG A 59 -12.94 -0.86 -2.57
CA ARG A 59 -12.94 -2.27 -2.94
C ARG A 59 -11.80 -2.59 -3.88
N ARG A 60 -11.49 -1.69 -4.81
CA ARG A 60 -10.40 -1.90 -5.74
C ARG A 60 -9.06 -1.85 -5.05
N LEU A 61 -8.89 -0.90 -4.13
CA LEU A 61 -7.67 -0.85 -3.34
C LEU A 61 -7.51 -2.08 -2.46
N ARG A 62 -8.62 -2.55 -1.88
CA ARG A 62 -8.58 -3.74 -1.04
C ARG A 62 -8.20 -4.97 -1.86
N ALA A 63 -8.65 -5.02 -3.10
CA ALA A 63 -8.25 -6.11 -3.99
C ALA A 63 -6.75 -6.08 -4.27
N LEU A 64 -6.18 -4.90 -4.45
CA LEU A 64 -4.73 -4.79 -4.63
C LEU A 64 -3.98 -5.30 -3.40
N VAL A 65 -4.49 -4.98 -2.21
CA VAL A 65 -3.89 -5.49 -0.98
C VAL A 65 -3.95 -7.00 -0.95
N ARG A 66 -5.13 -7.55 -1.19
CA ARG A 66 -5.32 -9.00 -1.11
C ARG A 66 -4.48 -9.76 -2.13
N LEU A 67 -4.40 -9.22 -3.34
CA LEU A 67 -3.73 -9.94 -4.43
C LEU A 67 -2.23 -9.72 -4.45
N HIS A 68 -1.76 -8.58 -3.99
CA HIS A 68 -0.36 -8.22 -4.16
C HIS A 68 0.37 -7.83 -2.89
N LEU A 69 -0.25 -6.98 -2.07
CA LEU A 69 0.47 -6.50 -0.89
C LEU A 69 0.76 -7.61 0.10
N THR A 70 -0.17 -8.54 0.26
CA THR A 70 0.04 -9.63 1.20
C THR A 70 1.29 -10.43 0.91
N GLU A 71 1.69 -10.50 -0.35
CA GLU A 71 2.90 -11.22 -0.72
C GLU A 71 4.17 -10.40 -0.56
N LYS A 72 4.03 -9.08 -0.61
CA LYS A 72 5.20 -8.21 -0.65
C LYS A 72 5.41 -7.43 0.63
N ALA A 73 4.43 -7.44 1.52
CA ALA A 73 4.52 -6.69 2.76
C ALA A 73 5.58 -7.29 3.67
N ARG A 74 6.21 -6.43 4.45
CA ARG A 74 7.28 -6.85 5.37
C ARG A 74 6.83 -6.66 6.80
N VAL A 75 7.31 -7.56 7.65
CA VAL A 75 7.03 -7.49 9.08
C VAL A 75 7.45 -6.12 9.62
N GLY A 76 6.58 -5.55 10.44
CA GLY A 76 6.85 -4.26 11.07
C GLY A 76 6.52 -3.06 10.21
N TRP A 77 6.04 -3.27 9.01
CA TRP A 77 5.72 -2.15 8.13
C TRP A 77 4.24 -1.82 8.15
N HIS A 78 3.96 -0.53 8.03
CA HIS A 78 2.61 -0.04 7.80
C HIS A 78 2.52 0.49 6.37
N TYR A 79 1.39 0.26 5.73
CA TYR A 79 1.16 0.70 4.35
C TYR A 79 -0.11 1.51 4.27
N GLY A 80 -0.12 2.50 3.40
CA GLY A 80 -1.31 3.29 3.17
C GLY A 80 -1.55 3.46 1.69
N LEU A 81 -2.79 3.34 1.27
CA LEU A 81 -3.17 3.58 -0.11
C LEU A 81 -4.21 4.68 -0.13
N ILE A 82 -3.91 5.75 -0.85
CA ILE A 82 -4.79 6.90 -0.97
C ILE A 82 -5.28 6.94 -2.41
N ALA A 83 -6.58 6.80 -2.60
CA ALA A 83 -7.17 6.80 -3.95
C ALA A 83 -7.05 8.18 -4.58
N ARG A 84 -6.74 8.20 -5.86
CA ARG A 84 -6.78 9.42 -6.67
C ARG A 84 -7.92 9.32 -7.65
N TYR A 85 -8.33 10.47 -8.18
CA TYR A 85 -9.53 10.56 -8.98
C TYR A 85 -9.70 9.50 -10.07
N PRO A 86 -8.69 9.17 -10.87
CA PRO A 86 -8.93 8.20 -11.95
C PRO A 86 -9.14 6.76 -11.49
N LEU A 87 -8.82 6.44 -10.23
CA LEU A 87 -8.80 5.05 -9.79
C LEU A 87 -10.13 4.30 -9.97
N PRO A 88 -11.29 4.89 -9.65
CA PRO A 88 -12.53 4.10 -9.72
C PRO A 88 -12.86 3.61 -11.11
N GLU A 89 -12.39 4.30 -12.15
CA GLU A 89 -12.71 3.95 -13.53
C GLU A 89 -11.53 3.32 -14.28
N ALA A 90 -10.40 3.15 -13.64
CA ALA A 90 -9.22 2.64 -14.33
C ALA A 90 -9.33 1.14 -14.58
N PRO A 91 -8.75 0.63 -15.68
CA PRO A 91 -8.65 -0.81 -15.84
C PRO A 91 -7.86 -1.41 -14.70
N PHE A 92 -8.36 -2.49 -14.13
CA PHE A 92 -7.72 -3.06 -12.96
C PHE A 92 -6.29 -3.51 -13.23
N GLN A 93 -6.03 -3.99 -14.43
CA GLN A 93 -4.70 -4.41 -14.79
C GLN A 93 -3.69 -3.28 -14.69
N GLU A 94 -4.12 -2.06 -15.01
CA GLU A 94 -3.23 -0.90 -14.87
C GLU A 94 -2.97 -0.58 -13.41
N LEU A 95 -3.98 -0.79 -12.56
CA LEU A 95 -3.79 -0.60 -11.13
C LEU A 95 -2.77 -1.61 -10.60
N GLU A 96 -2.86 -2.85 -11.06
CA GLU A 96 -1.92 -3.88 -10.63
C GLU A 96 -0.51 -3.56 -11.03
N THR A 97 -0.32 -3.13 -12.27
CA THR A 97 1.00 -2.78 -12.77
C THR A 97 1.59 -1.63 -11.97
N ALA A 98 0.78 -0.60 -11.74
CA ALA A 98 1.24 0.56 -10.98
C ALA A 98 1.57 0.17 -9.53
N PHE A 99 0.77 -0.68 -8.95
CA PHE A 99 1.00 -1.09 -7.56
C PHE A 99 2.27 -1.91 -7.40
N CYS A 100 2.46 -2.88 -8.27
CA CYS A 100 3.65 -3.73 -8.18
C CYS A 100 4.92 -2.91 -8.38
N LYS A 101 4.89 -1.96 -9.29
CA LYS A 101 6.03 -1.09 -9.49
C LYS A 101 6.27 -0.20 -8.27
N ALA A 102 5.21 0.37 -7.72
CA ALA A 102 5.34 1.26 -6.57
C ALA A 102 5.89 0.54 -5.35
N ILE A 103 5.39 -0.66 -5.07
CA ILE A 103 5.84 -1.39 -3.89
C ILE A 103 7.28 -1.85 -4.06
N SER A 104 7.67 -2.22 -5.27
CA SER A 104 9.05 -2.57 -5.54
C SER A 104 9.98 -1.38 -5.31
N LEU A 105 9.58 -0.21 -5.78
CA LEU A 105 10.40 0.98 -5.59
C LEU A 105 10.56 1.30 -4.11
N ILE A 106 9.50 1.17 -3.34
CA ILE A 106 9.58 1.45 -1.91
C ILE A 106 10.57 0.53 -1.22
N HIS A 107 10.48 -0.76 -1.48
CA HIS A 107 11.34 -1.71 -0.78
C HIS A 107 12.75 -1.77 -1.36
N ASP A 108 12.89 -1.55 -2.65
CA ASP A 108 14.21 -1.58 -3.25
C ASP A 108 15.03 -0.34 -2.91
N THR A 109 14.38 0.80 -2.72
CA THR A 109 15.11 2.02 -2.42
C THR A 109 15.39 2.20 -0.94
N LYS A 110 14.96 1.27 -0.10
CA LYS A 110 15.23 1.32 1.32
C LYS A 110 16.24 0.27 1.67
N PRO A 111 17.51 0.54 1.42
CA PRO A 111 18.54 -0.48 1.64
C PRO A 111 18.70 -0.88 3.09
N SER A 112 18.23 -0.06 3.99
CA SER A 112 18.44 -0.31 5.40
C SER A 112 17.53 -1.38 5.96
N THR A 113 16.62 -1.91 5.20
CA THR A 113 15.68 -2.88 5.75
C THR A 113 16.40 -4.17 6.10
N PRO A 114 16.62 -4.43 7.35
CA PRO A 114 17.35 -5.63 7.73
C PRO A 114 16.53 -6.89 7.67
N TYR A 115 15.24 -6.78 7.90
CA TYR A 115 14.41 -7.96 7.95
C TYR A 115 14.06 -8.47 6.57
N LYS A 116 14.23 -9.76 6.37
CA LYS A 116 13.78 -10.39 5.15
C LYS A 116 12.84 -11.50 5.49
N PRO A 117 11.62 -11.44 5.01
CA PRO A 117 10.73 -12.58 5.18
C PRO A 117 11.33 -13.74 4.43
N LEU A 118 11.12 -14.81 4.85
CA LEU A 118 11.70 -15.98 4.22
C LEU A 118 11.39 -16.07 2.76
N LYS A 119 11.31 -15.90 2.32
CA LYS A 119 11.07 -16.06 1.33
C LYS A 119 11.08 -16.43 0.39
N LYS A 120 10.89 -16.55 0.33
CA LYS A 120 10.89 -16.90 -0.48
C LYS A 120 11.01 -16.74 -1.50
N ASN A 121 11.12 -16.39 -1.45
CA ASN A 121 11.48 -16.29 -2.36
C ASN A 121 11.73 -15.95 -3.26
N GLY A 122 11.79 -15.87 -3.18
CA GLY A 122 12.26 -15.57 -3.80
C GLY A 122 12.22 -15.25 -4.76
N LYS A 123 12.11 -15.21 -4.79
CA LYS A 123 12.23 -15.03 -5.62
C LYS A 123 12.30 -14.51 -6.45
N LYS A 124 12.35 -14.32 -6.36
CA LYS A 124 12.59 -13.83 -6.99
C LYS A 124 12.54 -13.29 -7.75
N GLY A 125 12.38 -13.01 -7.66
CA GLY A 125 12.49 -12.48 -8.10
C GLY A 125 12.30 -12.00 -8.80
N ARG A 126 12.28 -11.92 -8.84
CA ARG A 126 12.34 -11.51 -9.40
C ARG A 126 12.25 -11.25 -9.89
#